data_96c67775e5cd59d652e1a54dde5e56b1
#
_entry.id   96c67775e5cd59d652e1a54dde5e56b1
#
_cell.length_a   1.000
_cell.length_b   1.000
_cell.length_c   1.000
_cell.angle_alpha   90.00
_cell.angle_beta   90.00
_cell.angle_gamma   90.00
#
_symmetry.space_group_name_H-M   'P 1'
#
loop_
_entity.id
_entity.type
_entity.pdbx_description
1 polymer ?
#
loop_
_entity_poly.entity_id
_entity_poly.type
_entity_poly.pdbx_seq_one_letter_code
_entity_poly.pdbx_strand_id
1 'polypeptide(L)'
;MKKVFVSGCYDLLHSGHVEFFRQASQYGDLYVGIGSDQTILGYKHHKTFYPEQERLFMVKSIKYVKDAFINQGDGIMDFIPTVDFVKPDIFVVNADGSSETKRRFCEERGIEYVVLQRTPAEGLKARSSTDIKDSTCQLPTRLDLAGTWIDQPYVSCHAPGWAITMSLIPTFEVRERCGLSTSTRNMIKKIWPVKL
;
A
#
# COMPACT_ATOMS: atom_id res chain seq x y z
N MET A 1 31.14 -6.35 8.04
CA MET A 1 30.30 -5.16 7.76
C MET A 1 29.20 -5.10 8.81
N LYS A 2 28.75 -3.90 9.21
CA LYS A 2 27.57 -3.77 10.09
C LYS A 2 26.34 -4.34 9.39
N LYS A 3 25.47 -5.00 10.13
CA LYS A 3 24.18 -5.47 9.65
C LYS A 3 23.13 -4.37 9.87
N VAL A 4 22.45 -3.99 8.81
CA VAL A 4 21.40 -2.98 8.82
C VAL A 4 20.06 -3.65 8.62
N PHE A 5 19.06 -3.29 9.40
CA PHE A 5 17.74 -3.85 9.31
C PHE A 5 16.69 -2.75 9.05
N VAL A 6 15.74 -3.05 8.17
CA VAL A 6 14.55 -2.23 7.93
C VAL A 6 13.32 -3.13 7.92
N SER A 7 12.17 -2.62 8.33
CA SER A 7 10.91 -3.36 8.25
C SER A 7 9.81 -2.52 7.61
N GLY A 8 8.96 -3.17 6.81
CA GLY A 8 7.83 -2.53 6.15
C GLY A 8 6.92 -3.49 5.39
N CYS A 9 5.84 -2.95 4.84
CA CYS A 9 4.87 -3.70 4.06
C CYS A 9 5.36 -3.99 2.63
N TYR A 10 5.91 -2.98 1.95
CA TYR A 10 6.40 -3.03 0.55
C TYR A 10 5.39 -3.58 -0.46
N ASP A 11 4.10 -3.31 -0.24
CA ASP A 11 3.00 -3.85 -1.04
C ASP A 11 3.07 -3.36 -2.50
N LEU A 12 3.01 -2.06 -2.73
CA LEU A 12 3.23 -1.47 -4.05
C LEU A 12 4.65 -0.93 -4.12
N LEU A 13 5.58 -1.77 -4.51
CA LEU A 13 6.99 -1.39 -4.60
C LEU A 13 7.17 -0.26 -5.63
N HIS A 14 7.81 0.84 -5.22
CA HIS A 14 8.02 2.03 -6.03
C HIS A 14 9.40 2.66 -5.77
N SER A 15 9.77 3.65 -6.58
CA SER A 15 11.08 4.31 -6.50
C SER A 15 11.45 4.82 -5.11
N GLY A 16 10.48 5.27 -4.32
CA GLY A 16 10.73 5.72 -2.94
C GLY A 16 11.20 4.59 -2.01
N HIS A 17 10.71 3.36 -2.18
CA HIS A 17 11.22 2.20 -1.44
C HIS A 17 12.65 1.84 -1.87
N VAL A 18 12.91 1.86 -3.19
CA VAL A 18 14.26 1.56 -3.72
C VAL A 18 15.28 2.59 -3.21
N GLU A 19 14.92 3.88 -3.20
CA GLU A 19 15.77 4.94 -2.68
C GLU A 19 16.02 4.80 -1.17
N PHE A 20 14.99 4.43 -0.40
CA PHE A 20 15.15 4.13 1.02
C PHE A 20 16.14 2.97 1.25
N PHE A 21 16.04 1.89 0.47
CA PHE A 21 17.00 0.79 0.55
C PHE A 21 18.41 1.22 0.16
N ARG A 22 18.56 2.07 -0.87
CA ARG A 22 19.85 2.64 -1.26
C ARG A 22 20.48 3.44 -0.11
N GLN A 23 19.70 4.29 0.55
CA GLN A 23 20.18 5.08 1.69
C GLN A 23 20.52 4.19 2.89
N ALA A 24 19.66 3.25 3.24
CA ALA A 24 19.90 2.31 4.33
C ALA A 24 21.15 1.45 4.10
N SER A 25 21.38 1.00 2.86
CA SER A 25 22.55 0.19 2.51
C SER A 25 23.90 0.91 2.66
N GLN A 26 23.89 2.24 2.78
CA GLN A 26 25.11 3.01 3.05
C GLN A 26 25.67 2.78 4.47
N TYR A 27 24.85 2.28 5.39
CA TYR A 27 25.23 1.97 6.76
C TYR A 27 25.82 0.55 6.90
N GLY A 28 25.62 -0.33 5.92
CA GLY A 28 26.13 -1.71 5.96
C GLY A 28 25.32 -2.69 5.10
N ASP A 29 25.45 -3.99 5.37
CA ASP A 29 24.68 -5.04 4.71
C ASP A 29 23.21 -4.95 5.09
N LEU A 30 22.35 -4.65 4.11
CA LEU A 30 20.93 -4.40 4.34
C LEU A 30 20.11 -5.68 4.36
N TYR A 31 19.40 -5.91 5.45
CA TYR A 31 18.41 -6.96 5.64
C TYR A 31 17.01 -6.34 5.76
N VAL A 32 16.04 -6.94 5.09
CA VAL A 32 14.68 -6.38 5.01
C VAL A 32 13.66 -7.34 5.61
N GLY A 33 12.91 -6.89 6.61
CA GLY A 33 11.73 -7.57 7.14
C GLY A 33 10.48 -7.12 6.39
N ILE A 34 9.68 -8.07 5.91
CA ILE A 34 8.45 -7.83 5.15
C ILE A 34 7.27 -8.28 5.99
N GLY A 35 6.32 -7.39 6.26
CA GLY A 35 5.09 -7.75 6.97
C GLY A 35 4.31 -8.85 6.25
N SER A 36 3.87 -9.88 6.98
CA SER A 36 3.06 -10.96 6.42
C SER A 36 1.70 -10.45 5.96
N ASP A 37 1.05 -11.18 5.05
CA ASP A 37 -0.30 -10.85 4.58
C ASP A 37 -1.30 -10.86 5.73
N GLN A 38 -1.13 -11.80 6.66
CA GLN A 38 -1.98 -11.91 7.85
C GLN A 38 -1.82 -10.70 8.77
N THR A 39 -0.58 -10.31 9.08
CA THR A 39 -0.29 -9.13 9.92
C THR A 39 -0.84 -7.85 9.29
N ILE A 40 -0.66 -7.67 7.98
CA ILE A 40 -1.14 -6.48 7.29
C ILE A 40 -2.66 -6.43 7.27
N LEU A 41 -3.33 -7.55 7.01
CA LEU A 41 -4.80 -7.65 7.05
C LEU A 41 -5.34 -7.31 8.44
N GLY A 42 -4.73 -7.87 9.49
CA GLY A 42 -5.13 -7.62 10.88
C GLY A 42 -4.92 -6.17 11.32
N TYR A 43 -3.82 -5.55 10.91
CA TYR A 43 -3.47 -4.20 11.35
C TYR A 43 -4.05 -3.08 10.46
N LYS A 44 -4.03 -3.26 9.13
CA LYS A 44 -4.49 -2.24 8.17
C LYS A 44 -5.91 -2.45 7.68
N HIS A 45 -6.55 -3.57 8.05
CA HIS A 45 -7.92 -3.93 7.66
C HIS A 45 -8.16 -3.98 6.13
N HIS A 46 -7.11 -4.18 5.35
CA HIS A 46 -7.20 -4.40 3.91
C HIS A 46 -6.19 -5.46 3.44
N LYS A 47 -6.53 -6.16 2.39
CA LYS A 47 -5.62 -7.10 1.72
C LYS A 47 -4.51 -6.34 0.99
N THR A 48 -3.35 -6.97 0.91
CA THR A 48 -2.24 -6.53 0.06
C THR A 48 -2.59 -6.74 -1.42
N PHE A 49 -2.01 -5.93 -2.31
CA PHE A 49 -2.10 -6.12 -3.76
C PHE A 49 -1.27 -7.34 -4.19
N TYR A 50 -0.06 -7.43 -3.66
CA TYR A 50 0.84 -8.54 -3.93
C TYR A 50 0.94 -9.46 -2.72
N PRO A 51 0.82 -10.79 -2.92
CA PRO A 51 1.07 -11.77 -1.85
C PRO A 51 2.48 -11.60 -1.26
N GLU A 52 2.64 -11.95 0.00
CA GLU A 52 3.93 -11.80 0.71
C GLU A 52 5.11 -12.46 0.00
N GLN A 53 4.90 -13.58 -0.68
CA GLN A 53 5.96 -14.28 -1.43
C GLN A 53 6.42 -13.48 -2.66
N GLU A 54 5.48 -12.83 -3.36
CA GLU A 54 5.81 -11.97 -4.49
C GLU A 54 6.54 -10.70 -4.02
N ARG A 55 6.09 -10.10 -2.92
CA ARG A 55 6.77 -8.95 -2.29
C ARG A 55 8.19 -9.32 -1.85
N LEU A 56 8.37 -10.51 -1.27
CA LEU A 56 9.67 -11.06 -0.90
C LEU A 56 10.58 -11.21 -2.12
N PHE A 57 10.07 -11.80 -3.19
CA PHE A 57 10.81 -11.96 -4.43
C PHE A 57 11.28 -10.62 -5.00
N MET A 58 10.38 -9.64 -5.11
CA MET A 58 10.72 -8.30 -5.61
C MET A 58 11.77 -7.61 -4.75
N VAL A 59 11.63 -7.65 -3.43
CA VAL A 59 12.58 -7.00 -2.51
C VAL A 59 13.95 -7.67 -2.56
N LYS A 60 14.02 -9.00 -2.62
CA LYS A 60 15.30 -9.74 -2.77
C LYS A 60 16.02 -9.42 -4.08
N SER A 61 15.28 -9.05 -5.12
CA SER A 61 15.85 -8.70 -6.43
C SER A 61 16.48 -7.31 -6.48
N ILE A 62 16.34 -6.50 -5.41
CA ILE A 62 16.90 -5.15 -5.37
C ILE A 62 18.37 -5.21 -5.00
N LYS A 63 19.24 -4.64 -5.85
CA LYS A 63 20.70 -4.68 -5.72
C LYS A 63 21.27 -4.15 -4.38
N TYR A 64 20.49 -3.37 -3.64
CA TYR A 64 20.89 -2.80 -2.35
C TYR A 64 20.57 -3.72 -1.17
N VAL A 65 19.76 -4.76 -1.39
CA VAL A 65 19.30 -5.69 -0.36
C VAL A 65 20.21 -6.91 -0.33
N LYS A 66 20.76 -7.21 0.82
CA LYS A 66 21.58 -8.42 1.06
C LYS A 66 20.71 -9.65 1.16
N ASP A 67 19.65 -9.57 1.96
CA ASP A 67 18.61 -10.60 2.07
C ASP A 67 17.31 -10.00 2.63
N ALA A 68 16.19 -10.73 2.45
CA ALA A 68 14.90 -10.32 2.97
C ALA A 68 14.12 -11.51 3.52
N PHE A 69 13.24 -11.25 4.51
CA PHE A 69 12.49 -12.25 5.24
C PHE A 69 11.05 -11.79 5.44
N ILE A 70 10.10 -12.73 5.43
CA ILE A 70 8.75 -12.46 5.89
C ILE A 70 8.75 -12.49 7.41
N ASN A 71 8.27 -11.40 8.04
CA ASN A 71 8.16 -11.31 9.49
C ASN A 71 7.18 -12.35 10.03
N GLN A 72 7.55 -13.00 11.12
CA GLN A 72 6.77 -14.07 11.74
C GLN A 72 6.02 -13.63 13.01
N GLY A 73 6.14 -12.35 13.39
CA GLY A 73 5.44 -11.79 14.54
C GLY A 73 4.09 -11.16 14.14
N ASP A 74 3.45 -10.52 15.12
CA ASP A 74 2.15 -9.90 14.96
C ASP A 74 2.17 -8.38 15.22
N GLY A 75 1.21 -7.66 14.63
CA GLY A 75 0.97 -6.24 14.86
C GLY A 75 2.11 -5.34 14.38
N ILE A 76 2.31 -4.21 15.09
CA ILE A 76 3.30 -3.18 14.72
C ILE A 76 4.75 -3.67 14.91
N MET A 77 4.96 -4.63 15.79
CA MET A 77 6.27 -5.18 16.15
C MET A 77 6.48 -6.59 15.54
N ASP A 78 5.85 -6.88 14.44
CA ASP A 78 5.91 -8.17 13.72
C ASP A 78 7.34 -8.61 13.37
N PHE A 79 8.27 -7.66 13.31
CA PHE A 79 9.67 -7.87 12.94
C PHE A 79 10.54 -8.43 14.07
N ILE A 80 10.04 -8.53 15.32
CA ILE A 80 10.87 -8.98 16.47
C ILE A 80 11.57 -10.32 16.21
N PRO A 81 10.89 -11.40 15.77
CA PRO A 81 11.56 -12.66 15.50
C PRO A 81 12.64 -12.56 14.41
N THR A 82 12.40 -11.71 13.41
CA THR A 82 13.35 -11.48 12.32
C THR A 82 14.60 -10.73 12.83
N VAL A 83 14.41 -9.73 13.70
CA VAL A 83 15.53 -9.02 14.35
C VAL A 83 16.36 -9.96 15.22
N ASP A 84 15.71 -10.82 16.00
CA ASP A 84 16.39 -11.80 16.85
C ASP A 84 17.20 -12.83 16.03
N PHE A 85 16.75 -13.15 14.83
CA PHE A 85 17.45 -14.01 13.87
C PHE A 85 18.61 -13.30 13.19
N VAL A 86 18.39 -12.11 12.63
CA VAL A 86 19.39 -11.32 11.87
C VAL A 86 20.46 -10.75 12.80
N LYS A 87 20.07 -10.33 14.00
CA LYS A 87 20.89 -9.62 14.99
C LYS A 87 21.59 -8.41 14.37
N PRO A 88 20.82 -7.40 13.95
CA PRO A 88 21.36 -6.22 13.31
C PRO A 88 22.07 -5.31 14.31
N ASP A 89 23.07 -4.59 13.81
CA ASP A 89 23.75 -3.52 14.56
C ASP A 89 22.94 -2.21 14.49
N ILE A 90 22.22 -2.01 13.38
CA ILE A 90 21.50 -0.76 13.09
C ILE A 90 20.08 -1.09 12.61
N PHE A 91 19.09 -0.40 13.16
CA PHE A 91 17.72 -0.41 12.69
C PHE A 91 17.38 0.93 12.06
N VAL A 92 17.10 0.94 10.77
CA VAL A 92 16.81 2.15 10.00
C VAL A 92 15.30 2.25 9.70
N VAL A 93 14.74 3.41 9.91
CA VAL A 93 13.34 3.72 9.57
C VAL A 93 13.26 5.04 8.82
N ASN A 94 12.19 5.24 8.05
CA ASN A 94 11.81 6.57 7.59
C ASN A 94 11.11 7.34 8.72
N ALA A 95 11.11 8.66 8.65
CA ALA A 95 10.48 9.53 9.64
C ALA A 95 8.99 9.20 9.86
N ASP A 96 8.26 8.84 8.79
CA ASP A 96 6.85 8.42 8.84
C ASP A 96 6.62 7.03 9.47
N GLY A 97 7.64 6.19 9.51
CA GLY A 97 7.63 4.86 10.14
C GLY A 97 8.27 4.81 11.52
N SER A 98 8.77 5.95 12.02
CA SER A 98 9.39 6.05 13.34
C SER A 98 8.35 6.03 14.46
N SER A 99 8.65 5.35 15.56
CA SER A 99 7.83 5.36 16.76
C SER A 99 8.68 5.20 18.01
N GLU A 100 8.20 5.73 19.12
CA GLU A 100 8.86 5.61 20.42
C GLU A 100 9.02 4.14 20.86
N THR A 101 8.02 3.30 20.54
CA THR A 101 8.08 1.87 20.84
C THR A 101 9.25 1.18 20.13
N LYS A 102 9.48 1.51 18.85
CA LYS A 102 10.62 0.96 18.08
C LYS A 102 11.96 1.47 18.62
N ARG A 103 12.01 2.74 19.02
CA ARG A 103 13.20 3.35 19.60
C ARG A 103 13.59 2.63 20.87
N ARG A 104 12.68 2.48 21.85
CA ARG A 104 12.92 1.75 23.10
C ARG A 104 13.33 0.31 22.87
N PHE A 105 12.66 -0.38 21.95
CA PHE A 105 13.02 -1.73 21.55
C PHE A 105 14.48 -1.85 21.09
N CYS A 106 14.95 -0.88 20.31
CA CYS A 106 16.34 -0.85 19.85
C CYS A 106 17.31 -0.53 20.99
N GLU A 107 16.98 0.46 21.83
CA GLU A 107 17.79 0.86 23.00
C GLU A 107 17.99 -0.32 23.97
N GLU A 108 16.93 -1.05 24.30
CA GLU A 108 16.98 -2.23 25.18
C GLU A 108 17.88 -3.34 24.65
N ARG A 109 18.09 -3.40 23.33
CA ARG A 109 18.92 -4.41 22.65
C ARG A 109 20.29 -3.91 22.21
N GLY A 110 20.62 -2.66 22.49
CA GLY A 110 21.87 -2.04 22.04
C GLY A 110 21.97 -1.89 20.51
N ILE A 111 20.83 -1.80 19.82
CA ILE A 111 20.74 -1.59 18.37
C ILE A 111 20.69 -0.08 18.09
N GLU A 112 21.56 0.41 17.24
CA GLU A 112 21.56 1.82 16.81
C GLU A 112 20.26 2.12 16.02
N TYR A 113 19.49 3.12 16.45
CA TYR A 113 18.23 3.51 15.80
C TYR A 113 18.43 4.75 14.94
N VAL A 114 18.30 4.60 13.62
CA VAL A 114 18.52 5.68 12.64
C VAL A 114 17.21 6.04 11.95
N VAL A 115 16.91 7.35 11.91
CA VAL A 115 15.71 7.89 11.24
C VAL A 115 16.16 8.64 10.00
N LEU A 116 15.73 8.20 8.83
CA LEU A 116 15.97 8.86 7.55
C LEU A 116 14.80 9.76 7.16
N GLN A 117 15.12 10.86 6.48
CA GLN A 117 14.10 11.68 5.84
C GLN A 117 13.71 11.07 4.50
N ARG A 118 12.42 11.12 4.19
CA ARG A 118 11.92 10.59 2.93
C ARG A 118 12.26 11.54 1.79
N THR A 119 13.31 11.23 1.06
CA THR A 119 13.74 11.98 -0.12
C THR A 119 13.57 11.13 -1.37
N PRO A 120 13.03 11.67 -2.48
CA PRO A 120 13.01 10.96 -3.74
C PRO A 120 14.43 10.80 -4.30
N ALA A 121 14.65 9.78 -5.13
CA ALA A 121 15.87 9.68 -5.90
C ALA A 121 15.99 10.85 -6.88
N GLU A 122 17.23 11.22 -7.20
CA GLU A 122 17.53 12.34 -8.10
C GLU A 122 16.78 12.19 -9.45
N GLY A 123 16.15 13.26 -9.89
CA GLY A 123 15.36 13.29 -11.12
C GLY A 123 14.00 12.60 -11.05
N LEU A 124 13.61 12.02 -9.91
CA LEU A 124 12.33 11.35 -9.73
C LEU A 124 11.38 12.14 -8.82
N LYS A 125 10.08 12.04 -9.09
CA LYS A 125 9.06 12.60 -8.20
C LYS A 125 8.91 11.73 -6.96
N ALA A 126 8.60 12.37 -5.82
CA ALA A 126 8.16 11.65 -4.63
C ALA A 126 6.93 10.81 -4.95
N ARG A 127 6.91 9.58 -4.44
CA ARG A 127 5.78 8.65 -4.59
C ARG A 127 5.47 7.99 -3.26
N SER A 128 4.18 7.74 -3.03
CA SER A 128 3.71 6.90 -1.94
C SER A 128 2.82 5.78 -2.47
N SER A 129 2.70 4.69 -1.73
CA SER A 129 1.76 3.62 -2.09
C SER A 129 0.31 4.11 -2.09
N THR A 130 -0.03 5.11 -1.25
CA THR A 130 -1.35 5.74 -1.23
C THR A 130 -1.61 6.49 -2.54
N ASP A 131 -0.68 7.33 -2.99
CA ASP A 131 -0.84 8.06 -4.27
C ASP A 131 -1.01 7.11 -5.46
N ILE A 132 -0.31 5.97 -5.45
CA ILE A 132 -0.44 4.96 -6.50
C ILE A 132 -1.82 4.32 -6.44
N LYS A 133 -2.31 3.94 -5.25
CA LYS A 133 -3.65 3.40 -5.05
C LYS A 133 -4.72 4.37 -5.54
N ASP A 134 -4.64 5.61 -5.12
CA ASP A 134 -5.60 6.64 -5.48
C ASP A 134 -5.59 6.92 -7.00
N SER A 135 -4.43 6.89 -7.64
CA SER A 135 -4.32 7.07 -9.09
C SER A 135 -4.88 5.91 -9.90
N THR A 136 -4.83 4.68 -9.37
CA THR A 136 -5.36 3.48 -10.05
C THR A 136 -6.85 3.26 -9.76
N CYS A 137 -7.38 3.79 -8.67
CA CYS A 137 -8.79 3.71 -8.31
C CYS A 137 -9.68 4.76 -9.00
N GLN A 138 -9.12 5.60 -9.86
CA GLN A 138 -9.90 6.53 -10.68
C GLN A 138 -10.56 5.81 -11.86
N LEU A 139 -11.47 4.87 -11.56
CA LEU A 139 -12.38 4.37 -12.59
C LEU A 139 -13.37 5.51 -12.90
N PRO A 140 -13.43 5.99 -14.15
CA PRO A 140 -14.42 6.98 -14.52
C PRO A 140 -15.80 6.38 -14.30
N THR A 141 -16.60 6.97 -13.42
CA THR A 141 -18.00 6.59 -13.27
C THR A 141 -18.79 7.33 -14.33
N ARG A 142 -19.51 6.58 -15.11
CA ARG A 142 -20.46 7.10 -16.08
C ARG A 142 -21.79 7.37 -15.37
N LEU A 143 -22.26 8.61 -15.45
CA LEU A 143 -23.63 8.97 -15.11
C LEU A 143 -24.42 9.14 -16.39
N ASP A 144 -25.40 8.30 -16.61
CA ASP A 144 -26.31 8.40 -17.72
C ASP A 144 -27.48 9.29 -17.32
N LEU A 145 -27.56 10.46 -17.94
CA LEU A 145 -28.62 11.46 -17.67
C LEU A 145 -29.89 11.18 -18.45
N ALA A 146 -29.75 10.66 -19.66
CA ALA A 146 -30.90 10.29 -20.52
C ALA A 146 -30.45 9.25 -21.56
N GLY A 147 -31.38 8.44 -22.04
CA GLY A 147 -31.16 7.51 -23.15
C GLY A 147 -30.24 6.34 -22.86
N THR A 148 -30.17 5.89 -21.61
CA THR A 148 -29.23 4.86 -21.11
C THR A 148 -29.26 3.53 -21.85
N TRP A 149 -30.37 3.18 -22.51
CA TRP A 149 -30.50 1.91 -23.21
C TRP A 149 -30.16 2.02 -24.72
N ILE A 150 -29.97 3.24 -25.24
CA ILE A 150 -29.69 3.47 -26.66
C ILE A 150 -28.29 2.99 -27.07
N ASP A 151 -27.38 2.89 -26.14
CA ASP A 151 -26.02 2.35 -26.35
C ASP A 151 -26.00 0.81 -26.48
N GLN A 152 -27.12 0.14 -26.20
CA GLN A 152 -27.24 -1.31 -26.42
C GLN A 152 -27.58 -1.58 -27.91
N PRO A 153 -26.75 -2.38 -28.62
CA PRO A 153 -26.94 -2.61 -30.07
C PRO A 153 -28.32 -3.08 -30.45
N TYR A 154 -28.97 -3.92 -29.63
CA TYR A 154 -30.29 -4.44 -29.90
C TYR A 154 -31.42 -3.39 -29.73
N VAL A 155 -31.17 -2.36 -28.91
CA VAL A 155 -32.11 -1.24 -28.74
C VAL A 155 -31.94 -0.20 -29.86
N SER A 156 -30.67 0.16 -30.13
CA SER A 156 -30.36 1.19 -31.13
C SER A 156 -30.73 0.81 -32.56
N CYS A 157 -30.80 -0.49 -32.90
CA CYS A 157 -31.24 -0.93 -34.22
C CYS A 157 -32.77 -0.78 -34.40
N HIS A 158 -33.56 -0.72 -33.34
CA HIS A 158 -35.02 -0.57 -33.36
C HIS A 158 -35.48 0.84 -33.04
N ALA A 159 -34.75 1.56 -32.21
CA ALA A 159 -35.08 2.89 -31.74
C ALA A 159 -33.81 3.76 -31.65
N PRO A 160 -33.28 4.25 -32.78
CA PRO A 160 -32.15 5.15 -32.76
C PRO A 160 -32.48 6.46 -32.04
N GLY A 161 -31.55 6.97 -31.27
CA GLY A 161 -31.74 8.18 -30.46
C GLY A 161 -30.45 8.73 -29.91
N TRP A 162 -30.57 9.70 -29.02
CA TRP A 162 -29.43 10.35 -28.34
C TRP A 162 -29.32 9.88 -26.90
N ALA A 163 -28.09 9.58 -26.47
CA ALA A 163 -27.76 9.36 -25.06
C ALA A 163 -26.93 10.54 -24.56
N ILE A 164 -27.25 11.02 -23.37
CA ILE A 164 -26.47 12.05 -22.69
C ILE A 164 -25.78 11.37 -21.50
N THR A 165 -24.47 11.32 -21.54
CA THR A 165 -23.65 10.72 -20.49
C THR A 165 -22.65 11.73 -19.96
N MET A 166 -22.32 11.64 -18.67
CA MET A 166 -21.32 12.46 -18.02
C MET A 166 -20.32 11.54 -17.35
N SER A 167 -19.04 11.73 -17.65
CA SER A 167 -17.97 11.07 -16.91
C SER A 167 -17.65 11.89 -15.66
N LEU A 168 -17.69 11.23 -14.51
CA LEU A 168 -17.36 11.83 -13.23
C LEU A 168 -16.04 11.23 -12.73
N ILE A 169 -15.23 12.04 -12.07
CA ILE A 169 -14.11 11.55 -11.28
C ILE A 169 -14.66 11.26 -9.88
N PRO A 170 -14.94 10.01 -9.53
CA PRO A 170 -15.57 9.71 -8.25
C PRO A 170 -14.54 9.68 -7.14
N THR A 171 -14.92 10.21 -6.01
CA THR A 171 -14.36 9.84 -4.72
C THR A 171 -15.20 8.71 -4.16
N PHE A 172 -14.69 7.48 -4.18
CA PHE A 172 -15.41 6.34 -3.59
C PHE A 172 -14.91 6.06 -2.19
N GLU A 173 -15.83 5.78 -1.31
CA GLU A 173 -15.57 5.03 -0.09
C GLU A 173 -16.23 3.65 -0.24
N VAL A 174 -15.42 2.59 -0.33
CA VAL A 174 -15.93 1.22 -0.33
C VAL A 174 -16.22 0.84 1.10
N ARG A 175 -17.50 0.74 1.46
CA ARG A 175 -17.96 0.25 2.76
C ARG A 175 -18.52 -1.14 2.63
N GLU A 176 -18.37 -1.97 3.67
CA GLU A 176 -19.02 -3.28 3.73
C GLU A 176 -20.54 -3.15 3.57
N ARG A 177 -21.10 -4.07 2.81
CA ARG A 177 -22.52 -4.17 2.57
C ARG A 177 -23.19 -4.74 3.80
N CYS A 178 -23.74 -3.91 4.69
CA CYS A 178 -24.63 -4.42 5.75
C CYS A 178 -25.90 -4.94 5.10
N GLY A 179 -26.16 -6.23 5.27
CA GLY A 179 -27.17 -7.14 4.74
C GLY A 179 -28.61 -6.68 4.45
N LEU A 180 -28.87 -5.45 4.12
CA LEU A 180 -30.22 -4.93 3.88
C LEU A 180 -30.33 -4.29 2.52
N SER A 181 -31.21 -4.88 1.73
CA SER A 181 -31.79 -4.35 0.49
C SER A 181 -30.87 -4.18 -0.72
N THR A 182 -31.19 -4.93 -1.77
CA THR A 182 -30.57 -4.92 -3.10
C THR A 182 -31.06 -3.78 -3.99
N SER A 183 -31.82 -2.80 -3.48
CA SER A 183 -32.31 -1.72 -4.33
C SER A 183 -31.18 -0.77 -4.73
N THR A 184 -31.16 -0.36 -5.98
CA THR A 184 -30.20 0.59 -6.57
C THR A 184 -30.10 1.87 -5.73
N ARG A 185 -31.20 2.32 -5.11
CA ARG A 185 -31.25 3.50 -4.26
C ARG A 185 -30.42 3.36 -2.98
N ASN A 186 -30.43 2.17 -2.36
CA ASN A 186 -29.64 1.91 -1.18
C ASN A 186 -28.16 1.69 -1.51
N MET A 187 -27.88 1.16 -2.70
CA MET A 187 -26.53 1.04 -3.24
C MET A 187 -25.95 2.44 -3.51
N ILE A 188 -26.70 3.32 -4.12
CA ILE A 188 -26.28 4.72 -4.38
C ILE A 188 -26.05 5.47 -3.08
N LYS A 189 -26.90 5.35 -2.05
CA LYS A 189 -26.70 6.00 -0.74
C LYS A 189 -25.48 5.50 0.01
N LYS A 190 -25.05 4.25 -0.21
CA LYS A 190 -23.84 3.70 0.39
C LYS A 190 -22.56 4.08 -0.34
N ILE A 191 -22.62 4.13 -1.67
CA ILE A 191 -21.50 4.49 -2.52
C ILE A 191 -21.34 6.01 -2.60
N TRP A 192 -22.46 6.73 -2.47
CA TRP A 192 -22.52 8.18 -2.57
C TRP A 192 -23.24 8.77 -1.35
N PRO A 193 -22.52 9.19 -0.32
CA PRO A 193 -23.14 9.78 0.88
C PRO A 193 -23.59 11.24 0.66
N VAL A 194 -23.91 11.65 -0.55
CA VAL A 194 -24.56 12.91 -0.80
C VAL A 194 -26.02 12.81 -0.35
N LYS A 195 -26.43 13.65 0.57
CA LYS A 195 -27.85 13.84 0.89
C LYS A 195 -28.56 14.27 -0.39
N LEU A 196 -29.31 13.36 -0.99
CA LEU A 196 -30.31 13.69 -1.95
C LEU A 196 -31.53 14.26 -1.23
#